data_b47573a74a3de152047e8301f04b04c7
#
_entry.id   b47573a74a3de152047e8301f04b04c7
#
_cell.length_a   1.000
_cell.length_b   1.000
_cell.length_c   1.000
_cell.angle_alpha   90.00
_cell.angle_beta   90.00
_cell.angle_gamma   90.00
#
_symmetry.space_group_name_H-M   'P 1'
#
loop_
_entity.id
_entity.type
_entity.pdbx_description
1 polymer ?
#
loop_
_entity_poly.entity_id
_entity_poly.type
_entity_poly.pdbx_seq_one_letter_code
_entity_poly.pdbx_strand_id
1 'polypeptide(L)'
;MLNVTIDGKKLEAKDGATILQACQAGHVPIPTLCFHKDLMPFGACRLCVVEVKANGKWQMTSSCDTLVKNKMEIRTNSNAVIESRKLAAELLYYKYPTTKAIRDMAASLGVEVAEGAAEGSDCILCGLCTRTCHEIVGVDALKFVDRGLGRNVAEPKIEYIADACIGCGSCAYVCPTGFVKMEASGDRRMIWDKSFKMVACGKCGRYFAPEDQLKWISKKTGVPMSVLTVCTSCK
;
A
#
# COMPACT_ATOMS: atom_id res chain seq x y z
N MET A 1 14.76 16.08 17.66
CA MET A 1 14.89 14.61 17.77
C MET A 1 14.32 14.14 19.09
N LEU A 2 13.65 13.01 19.12
CA LEU A 2 13.07 12.38 20.31
C LEU A 2 13.89 11.12 20.65
N ASN A 3 14.19 10.92 21.94
CA ASN A 3 14.84 9.69 22.38
C ASN A 3 13.80 8.60 22.64
N VAL A 4 13.97 7.42 22.04
CA VAL A 4 13.11 6.25 22.22
C VAL A 4 13.95 5.03 22.55
N THR A 5 13.37 4.06 23.23
CA THR A 5 14.03 2.77 23.51
C THR A 5 13.22 1.68 22.81
N ILE A 6 13.83 1.01 21.82
CA ILE A 6 13.20 -0.07 21.06
C ILE A 6 13.98 -1.37 21.36
N ASP A 7 13.31 -2.35 21.92
CA ASP A 7 13.89 -3.64 22.35
C ASP A 7 15.17 -3.47 23.18
N GLY A 8 15.16 -2.47 24.09
CA GLY A 8 16.30 -2.15 24.96
C GLY A 8 17.39 -1.28 24.32
N LYS A 9 17.33 -1.01 23.00
CA LYS A 9 18.28 -0.15 22.29
C LYS A 9 17.77 1.30 22.27
N LYS A 10 18.64 2.25 22.65
CA LYS A 10 18.34 3.69 22.55
C LYS A 10 18.50 4.14 21.11
N LEU A 11 17.48 4.78 20.55
CA LEU A 11 17.44 5.31 19.20
C LEU A 11 16.91 6.74 19.21
N GLU A 12 17.26 7.51 18.19
CA GLU A 12 16.71 8.83 17.95
C GLU A 12 15.64 8.75 16.85
N ALA A 13 14.51 9.40 17.09
CA ALA A 13 13.42 9.50 16.12
C ALA A 13 13.13 10.98 15.81
N LYS A 14 12.70 11.26 14.61
CA LYS A 14 12.22 12.59 14.22
C LYS A 14 10.92 12.90 14.97
N ASP A 15 10.74 14.13 15.38
CA ASP A 15 9.45 14.57 15.91
C ASP A 15 8.36 14.45 14.84
N GLY A 16 7.17 13.96 15.24
CA GLY A 16 6.08 13.61 14.33
C GLY A 16 6.24 12.28 13.59
N ALA A 17 7.34 11.54 13.77
CA ALA A 17 7.48 10.20 13.19
C ALA A 17 6.57 9.19 13.88
N THR A 18 6.12 8.18 13.16
CA THR A 18 5.45 7.02 13.73
C THR A 18 6.47 6.03 14.32
N ILE A 19 6.01 5.12 15.19
CA ILE A 19 6.85 4.05 15.73
C ILE A 19 7.44 3.20 14.59
N LEU A 20 6.67 2.91 13.54
CA LEU A 20 7.14 2.16 12.38
C LEU A 20 8.30 2.88 11.67
N GLN A 21 8.19 4.18 11.47
CA GLN A 21 9.26 4.99 10.86
C GLN A 21 10.52 5.02 11.73
N ALA A 22 10.36 5.09 13.05
CA ALA A 22 11.49 5.00 13.99
C ALA A 22 12.16 3.61 13.94
N CYS A 23 11.38 2.53 13.88
CA CYS A 23 11.88 1.17 13.70
C CYS A 23 12.64 1.01 12.38
N GLN A 24 12.08 1.51 11.27
CA GLN A 24 12.74 1.48 9.95
C GLN A 24 14.08 2.22 9.96
N ALA A 25 14.12 3.42 10.55
CA ALA A 25 15.37 4.19 10.69
C ALA A 25 16.41 3.47 11.57
N GLY A 26 15.97 2.72 12.57
CA GLY A 26 16.81 1.89 13.45
C GLY A 26 17.09 0.47 12.92
N HIS A 27 16.70 0.15 11.68
CA HIS A 27 16.83 -1.17 11.06
C HIS A 27 16.14 -2.30 11.87
N VAL A 28 15.04 -1.98 12.58
CA VAL A 28 14.21 -2.96 13.28
C VAL A 28 13.07 -3.38 12.36
N PRO A 29 13.01 -4.64 11.91
CA PRO A 29 12.01 -5.10 10.96
C PRO A 29 10.63 -5.21 11.61
N ILE A 30 9.62 -4.60 11.01
CA ILE A 30 8.21 -4.70 11.40
C ILE A 30 7.40 -5.14 10.17
N PRO A 31 6.65 -6.24 10.25
CA PRO A 31 5.84 -6.70 9.11
C PRO A 31 4.67 -5.75 8.86
N THR A 32 4.38 -5.48 7.58
CA THR A 32 3.27 -4.64 7.14
C THR A 32 2.68 -5.15 5.83
N LEU A 33 1.38 -4.93 5.59
CA LEU A 33 0.71 -5.18 4.30
C LEU A 33 -0.05 -3.95 3.80
N CYS A 34 -0.62 -3.16 4.70
CA CYS A 34 -1.44 -1.99 4.34
C CYS A 34 -0.69 -0.66 4.49
N PHE A 35 0.60 -0.68 4.76
CA PHE A 35 1.43 0.52 4.91
C PHE A 35 2.18 0.86 3.61
N HIS A 36 2.24 2.13 3.29
CA HIS A 36 3.15 2.71 2.29
C HIS A 36 3.68 4.04 2.82
N LYS A 37 4.96 4.31 2.61
CA LYS A 37 5.65 5.49 3.19
C LYS A 37 5.07 6.84 2.80
N ASP A 38 4.45 6.92 1.62
CA ASP A 38 3.92 8.15 1.03
C ASP A 38 2.39 8.27 1.19
N LEU A 39 1.75 7.38 1.96
CA LEU A 39 0.31 7.37 2.21
C LEU A 39 0.03 7.53 3.70
N MET A 40 -1.10 8.15 4.02
CA MET A 40 -1.59 8.21 5.39
C MET A 40 -1.75 6.80 5.97
N PRO A 41 -1.45 6.57 7.25
CA PRO A 41 -1.63 5.27 7.90
C PRO A 41 -3.08 4.79 7.79
N PHE A 42 -3.26 3.47 7.67
CA PHE A 42 -4.60 2.86 7.54
C PHE A 42 -4.93 1.89 8.69
N GLY A 43 -3.93 1.22 9.27
CA GLY A 43 -4.07 0.37 10.44
C GLY A 43 -4.91 -0.89 10.25
N ALA A 44 -5.21 -1.32 9.00
CA ALA A 44 -6.16 -2.40 8.73
C ALA A 44 -5.59 -3.82 8.94
N CYS A 45 -4.33 -4.07 8.56
CA CYS A 45 -3.79 -5.45 8.55
C CYS A 45 -3.36 -5.97 9.92
N ARG A 46 -3.16 -5.13 10.91
CA ARG A 46 -2.74 -5.47 12.27
C ARG A 46 -1.41 -6.23 12.41
N LEU A 47 -0.61 -6.31 11.37
CA LEU A 47 0.69 -6.97 11.40
C LEU A 47 1.78 -6.11 12.05
N CYS A 48 1.63 -4.79 12.03
CA CYS A 48 2.61 -3.86 12.57
C CYS A 48 2.48 -3.62 14.08
N VAL A 49 1.74 -4.45 14.80
CA VAL A 49 1.54 -4.28 16.25
C VAL A 49 2.86 -4.37 17.02
N VAL A 50 2.96 -3.54 18.05
CA VAL A 50 4.08 -3.47 19.01
C VAL A 50 3.51 -3.22 20.41
N GLU A 51 4.29 -3.43 21.44
CA GLU A 51 3.95 -2.94 22.77
C GLU A 51 4.65 -1.64 23.08
N VAL A 52 3.91 -0.71 23.69
CA VAL A 52 4.44 0.52 24.27
C VAL A 52 4.20 0.53 25.78
N LYS A 53 5.15 1.07 26.54
CA LYS A 53 4.99 1.20 27.98
C LYS A 53 4.27 2.50 28.30
N ALA A 54 3.09 2.40 28.89
CA ALA A 54 2.29 3.52 29.35
C ALA A 54 1.83 3.30 30.78
N ASN A 55 2.05 4.28 31.66
CA ASN A 55 1.69 4.20 33.08
C ASN A 55 2.21 2.93 33.77
N GLY A 56 3.43 2.53 33.47
CA GLY A 56 4.07 1.33 34.04
C GLY A 56 3.60 0.00 33.46
N LYS A 57 2.62 0.00 32.55
CA LYS A 57 2.06 -1.22 31.91
C LYS A 57 2.37 -1.25 30.42
N TRP A 58 2.56 -2.44 29.88
CA TRP A 58 2.71 -2.66 28.44
C TRP A 58 1.34 -2.71 27.78
N GLN A 59 1.18 -1.97 26.68
CA GLN A 59 -0.06 -1.87 25.92
C GLN A 59 0.22 -2.09 24.44
N MET A 60 -0.62 -2.91 23.80
CA MET A 60 -0.51 -3.19 22.38
C MET A 60 -1.03 -2.01 21.56
N THR A 61 -0.26 -1.63 20.53
CA THR A 61 -0.67 -0.58 19.56
C THR A 61 -0.15 -0.91 18.16
N SER A 62 -0.71 -0.26 17.14
CA SER A 62 -0.17 -0.34 15.78
C SER A 62 0.97 0.68 15.60
N SER A 63 2.12 0.21 15.12
CA SER A 63 3.29 1.08 14.95
C SER A 63 3.16 2.04 13.77
N CYS A 64 2.33 1.73 12.77
CA CYS A 64 2.21 2.53 11.55
C CYS A 64 1.47 3.85 11.75
N ASP A 65 0.61 3.97 12.77
CA ASP A 65 -0.23 5.14 13.04
C ASP A 65 0.01 5.76 14.44
N THR A 66 0.80 5.12 15.29
CA THR A 66 1.15 5.65 16.60
C THR A 66 2.40 6.50 16.52
N LEU A 67 2.29 7.79 16.88
CA LEU A 67 3.43 8.71 16.91
C LEU A 67 4.37 8.40 18.08
N VAL A 68 5.66 8.55 17.83
CA VAL A 68 6.67 8.45 18.90
C VAL A 68 6.57 9.61 19.88
N LYS A 69 6.85 9.33 21.16
CA LYS A 69 6.98 10.33 22.21
C LYS A 69 8.36 10.24 22.84
N ASN A 70 8.84 11.35 23.39
CA ASN A 70 10.13 11.34 24.04
C ASN A 70 10.17 10.35 25.22
N LYS A 71 11.26 9.60 25.33
CA LYS A 71 11.47 8.53 26.34
C LYS A 71 10.46 7.36 26.24
N MET A 72 9.82 7.17 25.09
CA MET A 72 8.94 6.04 24.86
C MET A 72 9.74 4.72 24.89
N GLU A 73 9.24 3.74 25.62
CA GLU A 73 9.78 2.37 25.62
C GLU A 73 8.88 1.48 24.75
N ILE A 74 9.48 0.73 23.81
CA ILE A 74 8.79 -0.05 22.79
C ILE A 74 9.38 -1.47 22.77
N ARG A 75 8.52 -2.49 22.67
CA ARG A 75 8.88 -3.88 22.39
C ARG A 75 8.27 -4.33 21.08
N THR A 76 9.09 -4.89 20.21
CA THR A 76 8.67 -5.33 18.89
C THR A 76 8.61 -6.85 18.75
N ASN A 77 9.11 -7.60 19.73
CA ASN A 77 9.27 -9.06 19.68
C ASN A 77 8.94 -9.76 21.00
N SER A 78 8.12 -9.15 21.87
CA SER A 78 7.60 -9.86 23.04
C SER A 78 6.67 -11.01 22.62
N ASN A 79 6.45 -11.99 23.49
CA ASN A 79 5.53 -13.10 23.22
C ASN A 79 4.14 -12.60 22.83
N ALA A 80 3.63 -11.58 23.52
CA ALA A 80 2.32 -10.97 23.20
C ALA A 80 2.28 -10.37 21.78
N VAL A 81 3.36 -9.70 21.33
CA VAL A 81 3.48 -9.16 19.97
C VAL A 81 3.54 -10.29 18.95
N ILE A 82 4.37 -11.31 19.19
CA ILE A 82 4.52 -12.46 18.28
C ILE A 82 3.17 -13.16 18.08
N GLU A 83 2.50 -13.53 19.16
CA GLU A 83 1.20 -14.20 19.13
C GLU A 83 0.11 -13.33 18.44
N SER A 84 0.09 -12.03 18.72
CA SER A 84 -0.86 -11.13 18.07
C SER A 84 -0.63 -11.04 16.54
N ARG A 85 0.62 -10.99 16.10
CA ARG A 85 0.96 -10.99 14.67
C ARG A 85 0.63 -12.32 14.02
N LYS A 86 0.94 -13.43 14.70
CA LYS A 86 0.62 -14.78 14.22
C LYS A 86 -0.88 -14.93 14.03
N LEU A 87 -1.70 -14.55 15.00
CA LEU A 87 -3.16 -14.57 14.89
C LEU A 87 -3.67 -13.72 13.71
N ALA A 88 -3.13 -12.51 13.53
CA ALA A 88 -3.52 -11.66 12.41
C ALA A 88 -3.14 -12.30 11.06
N ALA A 89 -1.99 -12.96 10.99
CA ALA A 89 -1.53 -13.69 9.80
C ALA A 89 -2.38 -14.93 9.53
N GLU A 90 -2.76 -15.68 10.55
CA GLU A 90 -3.67 -16.85 10.45
C GLU A 90 -5.03 -16.45 9.88
N LEU A 91 -5.62 -15.36 10.39
CA LEU A 91 -6.91 -14.85 9.90
C LEU A 91 -6.83 -14.43 8.42
N LEU A 92 -5.74 -13.77 8.03
CA LEU A 92 -5.51 -13.43 6.62
C LEU A 92 -5.30 -14.67 5.75
N TYR A 93 -4.51 -15.64 6.23
CA TYR A 93 -4.27 -16.88 5.51
C TYR A 93 -5.55 -17.72 5.38
N TYR A 94 -6.35 -17.82 6.44
CA TYR A 94 -7.63 -18.52 6.40
C TYR A 94 -8.56 -17.96 5.31
N LYS A 95 -8.57 -16.63 5.15
CA LYS A 95 -9.40 -15.96 4.15
C LYS A 95 -8.83 -16.03 2.73
N TYR A 96 -7.50 -16.05 2.58
CA TYR A 96 -6.80 -15.97 1.29
C TYR A 96 -5.72 -17.06 1.15
N PRO A 97 -6.09 -18.35 1.24
CA PRO A 97 -5.13 -19.46 1.36
C PRO A 97 -4.28 -19.69 0.12
N THR A 98 -4.72 -19.22 -1.05
CA THR A 98 -4.02 -19.37 -2.34
C THR A 98 -3.18 -18.14 -2.71
N THR A 99 -3.39 -17.00 -2.03
CA THR A 99 -2.68 -15.76 -2.35
C THR A 99 -1.22 -15.84 -1.92
N LYS A 100 -0.29 -15.85 -2.87
CA LYS A 100 1.15 -16.03 -2.61
C LYS A 100 1.69 -15.09 -1.54
N ALA A 101 1.44 -13.78 -1.64
CA ALA A 101 1.93 -12.79 -0.69
C ALA A 101 1.43 -13.04 0.75
N ILE A 102 0.23 -13.59 0.90
CA ILE A 102 -0.33 -13.93 2.21
C ILE A 102 0.30 -15.20 2.76
N ARG A 103 0.51 -16.22 1.94
CA ARG A 103 1.19 -17.46 2.35
C ARG A 103 2.61 -17.19 2.80
N ASP A 104 3.38 -16.45 2.01
CA ASP A 104 4.77 -16.10 2.32
C ASP A 104 4.86 -15.33 3.64
N MET A 105 3.98 -14.35 3.84
CA MET A 105 3.90 -13.57 5.07
C MET A 105 3.48 -14.43 6.26
N ALA A 106 2.46 -15.28 6.12
CA ALA A 106 1.98 -16.16 7.19
C ALA A 106 3.08 -17.14 7.62
N ALA A 107 3.75 -17.80 6.66
CA ALA A 107 4.89 -18.68 6.93
C ALA A 107 6.02 -17.96 7.66
N SER A 108 6.36 -16.72 7.26
CA SER A 108 7.39 -15.91 7.91
C SER A 108 7.08 -15.56 9.38
N LEU A 109 5.80 -15.60 9.76
CA LEU A 109 5.31 -15.34 11.11
C LEU A 109 5.01 -16.62 11.91
N GLY A 110 5.46 -17.80 11.41
CA GLY A 110 5.30 -19.08 12.08
C GLY A 110 3.90 -19.70 12.01
N VAL A 111 3.11 -19.31 11.02
CA VAL A 111 1.82 -19.94 10.70
C VAL A 111 2.10 -21.16 9.84
N GLU A 112 1.50 -22.30 10.17
CA GLU A 112 1.53 -23.49 9.33
C GLU A 112 0.70 -23.22 8.06
N VAL A 113 1.37 -23.31 6.91
CA VAL A 113 0.71 -23.15 5.61
C VAL A 113 0.67 -24.49 4.87
N ALA A 114 -0.46 -24.79 4.25
CA ALA A 114 -0.62 -26.05 3.52
C ALA A 114 0.39 -26.15 2.36
N GLU A 115 0.86 -27.35 2.05
CA GLU A 115 1.66 -27.60 0.86
C GLU A 115 0.85 -27.33 -0.42
N GLY A 116 1.54 -27.01 -1.51
CA GLY A 116 0.95 -26.81 -2.83
C GLY A 116 1.22 -25.42 -3.43
N ALA A 117 0.85 -25.27 -4.69
CA ALA A 117 1.05 -24.02 -5.42
C ALA A 117 0.22 -22.86 -4.85
N ALA A 118 0.84 -21.70 -4.76
CA ALA A 118 0.19 -20.47 -4.34
C ALA A 118 0.29 -19.45 -5.49
N GLU A 119 -0.65 -19.54 -6.41
CA GLU A 119 -0.70 -18.69 -7.62
C GLU A 119 -1.78 -17.60 -7.52
N GLY A 120 -2.60 -17.62 -6.47
CA GLY A 120 -3.65 -16.64 -6.24
C GLY A 120 -3.10 -15.24 -5.99
N SER A 121 -3.86 -14.24 -6.42
CA SER A 121 -3.57 -12.82 -6.26
C SER A 121 -4.80 -12.06 -5.76
N ASP A 122 -5.51 -12.62 -4.77
CA ASP A 122 -6.77 -12.05 -4.27
C ASP A 122 -6.63 -10.66 -3.66
N CYS A 123 -7.70 -9.88 -3.74
CA CYS A 123 -7.79 -8.60 -3.06
C CYS A 123 -7.95 -8.79 -1.55
N ILE A 124 -6.96 -8.34 -0.78
CA ILE A 124 -6.95 -8.41 0.69
C ILE A 124 -7.53 -7.16 1.37
N LEU A 125 -8.17 -6.29 0.62
CA LEU A 125 -8.79 -5.05 1.11
C LEU A 125 -7.85 -4.14 1.91
N CYS A 126 -6.56 -4.13 1.57
CA CYS A 126 -5.54 -3.33 2.28
C CYS A 126 -5.68 -1.83 2.05
N GLY A 127 -6.47 -1.40 1.06
CA GLY A 127 -6.75 0.00 0.77
C GLY A 127 -5.61 0.79 0.13
N LEU A 128 -4.49 0.17 -0.24
CA LEU A 128 -3.39 0.89 -0.88
C LEU A 128 -3.80 1.52 -2.21
N CYS A 129 -4.53 0.78 -3.07
CA CYS A 129 -4.98 1.26 -4.37
C CYS A 129 -5.94 2.46 -4.25
N THR A 130 -6.94 2.39 -3.35
CA THR A 130 -7.92 3.47 -3.14
C THR A 130 -7.25 4.72 -2.58
N ARG A 131 -6.39 4.57 -1.57
CA ARG A 131 -5.65 5.68 -0.97
C ARG A 131 -4.66 6.31 -1.94
N THR A 132 -3.93 5.52 -2.73
CA THR A 132 -3.03 6.06 -3.76
C THR A 132 -3.81 6.85 -4.81
N CYS A 133 -4.98 6.36 -5.23
CA CYS A 133 -5.84 7.07 -6.18
C CYS A 133 -6.34 8.39 -5.61
N HIS A 134 -6.69 8.43 -4.33
CA HIS A 134 -7.17 9.62 -3.64
C HIS A 134 -6.05 10.58 -3.24
N GLU A 135 -5.07 10.11 -2.46
CA GLU A 135 -4.07 10.96 -1.79
C GLU A 135 -2.95 11.43 -2.73
N ILE A 136 -2.49 10.55 -3.65
CA ILE A 136 -1.35 10.85 -4.52
C ILE A 136 -1.80 11.31 -5.90
N VAL A 137 -2.68 10.54 -6.55
CA VAL A 137 -3.14 10.87 -7.90
C VAL A 137 -4.16 12.00 -7.86
N GLY A 138 -5.08 11.98 -6.88
CA GLY A 138 -6.12 12.98 -6.70
C GLY A 138 -7.28 12.87 -7.71
N VAL A 139 -7.48 11.67 -8.28
CA VAL A 139 -8.57 11.36 -9.22
C VAL A 139 -9.77 10.76 -8.51
N ASP A 140 -9.51 10.01 -7.42
CA ASP A 140 -10.54 9.38 -6.57
C ASP A 140 -11.47 8.40 -7.31
N ALA A 141 -10.90 7.68 -8.31
CA ALA A 141 -11.65 6.75 -9.15
C ALA A 141 -11.92 5.39 -8.49
N LEU A 142 -11.24 5.09 -7.38
CA LEU A 142 -11.36 3.82 -6.67
C LEU A 142 -11.84 4.06 -5.24
N LYS A 143 -12.91 3.40 -4.84
CA LYS A 143 -13.48 3.47 -3.49
C LYS A 143 -13.83 2.10 -2.98
N PHE A 144 -13.88 1.95 -1.67
CA PHE A 144 -14.52 0.79 -1.09
C PHE A 144 -16.04 0.89 -1.24
N VAL A 145 -16.65 -0.22 -1.64
CA VAL A 145 -18.10 -0.40 -1.64
C VAL A 145 -18.48 -1.48 -0.64
N ASP A 146 -19.72 -1.47 -0.19
CA ASP A 146 -20.30 -2.39 0.78
C ASP A 146 -19.63 -2.39 2.16
N ARG A 147 -20.09 -3.24 3.05
CA ARG A 147 -19.63 -3.35 4.44
C ARG A 147 -19.52 -4.81 4.87
N GLY A 148 -18.77 -5.05 5.94
CA GLY A 148 -18.57 -6.39 6.50
C GLY A 148 -17.96 -7.36 5.51
N LEU A 149 -18.49 -8.56 5.42
CA LEU A 149 -17.98 -9.63 4.53
C LEU A 149 -18.16 -9.33 3.04
N GLY A 150 -19.13 -8.49 2.68
CA GLY A 150 -19.38 -8.08 1.29
C GLY A 150 -18.51 -6.91 0.81
N ARG A 151 -17.67 -6.33 1.66
CA ARG A 151 -16.83 -5.18 1.30
C ARG A 151 -15.88 -5.51 0.17
N ASN A 152 -15.91 -4.70 -0.87
CA ASN A 152 -15.04 -4.78 -2.04
C ASN A 152 -14.44 -3.41 -2.39
N VAL A 153 -13.45 -3.41 -3.28
CA VAL A 153 -12.99 -2.19 -3.94
C VAL A 153 -13.86 -2.00 -5.18
N ALA A 154 -14.52 -0.84 -5.29
CA ALA A 154 -15.27 -0.50 -6.50
C ALA A 154 -14.30 -0.42 -7.67
N GLU A 155 -14.47 -1.29 -8.63
CA GLU A 155 -13.77 -1.23 -9.90
C GLU A 155 -14.29 -0.04 -10.72
N PRO A 156 -13.46 0.56 -11.59
CA PRO A 156 -13.89 1.63 -12.48
C PRO A 156 -14.85 1.16 -13.60
N LYS A 157 -15.55 0.07 -13.37
CA LYS A 157 -16.67 -0.42 -14.20
C LYS A 157 -18.00 0.25 -13.86
N ILE A 158 -18.11 0.81 -12.65
CA ILE A 158 -19.28 1.63 -12.28
C ILE A 158 -19.15 2.93 -13.05
N GLU A 159 -20.17 3.28 -13.82
CA GLU A 159 -20.15 4.32 -14.83
C GLU A 159 -19.51 5.65 -14.37
N TYR A 160 -19.87 6.14 -13.19
CA TYR A 160 -19.31 7.39 -12.65
C TYR A 160 -17.84 7.27 -12.18
N ILE A 161 -17.39 6.07 -11.77
CA ILE A 161 -15.98 5.81 -11.37
C ILE A 161 -15.14 5.54 -12.62
N ALA A 162 -15.70 4.85 -13.62
CA ALA A 162 -15.01 4.55 -14.87
C ALA A 162 -14.56 5.82 -15.60
N ASP A 163 -15.39 6.87 -15.61
CA ASP A 163 -15.08 8.14 -16.27
C ASP A 163 -13.97 8.91 -15.54
N ALA A 164 -13.88 8.80 -14.24
CA ALA A 164 -12.82 9.45 -13.46
C ALA A 164 -11.45 8.77 -13.63
N CYS A 165 -11.38 7.46 -13.96
CA CYS A 165 -10.13 6.75 -14.08
C CYS A 165 -9.31 7.22 -15.30
N ILE A 166 -8.06 7.59 -15.06
CA ILE A 166 -7.11 8.10 -16.08
C ILE A 166 -6.08 7.06 -16.55
N GLY A 167 -6.20 5.80 -16.10
CA GLY A 167 -5.31 4.72 -16.51
C GLY A 167 -3.85 4.84 -16.05
N CYS A 168 -3.55 5.63 -15.02
CA CYS A 168 -2.17 5.90 -14.60
C CYS A 168 -1.40 4.67 -14.11
N GLY A 169 -2.07 3.64 -13.59
CA GLY A 169 -1.45 2.40 -13.14
C GLY A 169 -0.94 2.41 -11.69
N SER A 170 -1.04 3.52 -10.98
CA SER A 170 -0.54 3.63 -9.60
C SER A 170 -1.14 2.58 -8.65
N CYS A 171 -2.42 2.23 -8.84
CA CYS A 171 -3.10 1.18 -8.06
C CYS A 171 -2.52 -0.23 -8.30
N ALA A 172 -2.09 -0.53 -9.52
CA ALA A 172 -1.42 -1.81 -9.82
C ALA A 172 -0.02 -1.84 -9.20
N TYR A 173 0.69 -0.72 -9.27
CA TYR A 173 2.05 -0.61 -8.73
C TYR A 173 2.12 -0.82 -7.21
N VAL A 174 1.14 -0.31 -6.45
CA VAL A 174 1.13 -0.43 -4.98
C VAL A 174 0.44 -1.69 -4.47
N CYS A 175 -0.15 -2.52 -5.33
CA CYS A 175 -0.90 -3.70 -4.93
C CYS A 175 0.04 -4.81 -4.41
N PRO A 176 0.02 -5.17 -3.11
CA PRO A 176 0.96 -6.12 -2.54
C PRO A 176 0.70 -7.57 -2.98
N THR A 177 -0.51 -7.87 -3.44
CA THR A 177 -0.90 -9.22 -3.90
C THR A 177 -0.90 -9.35 -5.42
N GLY A 178 -0.71 -8.26 -6.16
CA GLY A 178 -0.84 -8.25 -7.60
C GLY A 178 -2.28 -8.50 -8.10
N PHE A 179 -3.29 -8.29 -7.25
CA PHE A 179 -4.70 -8.39 -7.63
C PHE A 179 -5.04 -7.41 -8.76
N VAL A 180 -4.56 -6.16 -8.65
CA VAL A 180 -4.77 -5.16 -9.70
C VAL A 180 -3.81 -5.45 -10.85
N LYS A 181 -4.34 -5.98 -11.94
CA LYS A 181 -3.57 -6.24 -13.16
C LYS A 181 -3.48 -4.99 -14.02
N MET A 182 -2.32 -4.79 -14.64
CA MET A 182 -2.10 -3.77 -15.64
C MET A 182 -1.29 -4.38 -16.78
N GLU A 183 -1.83 -4.31 -17.98
CA GLU A 183 -1.18 -4.80 -19.19
C GLU A 183 -1.03 -3.67 -20.19
N ALA A 184 0.09 -3.64 -20.90
CA ALA A 184 0.34 -2.69 -21.96
C ALA A 184 0.73 -3.45 -23.24
N SER A 185 0.02 -3.17 -24.33
CA SER A 185 0.28 -3.77 -25.63
C SER A 185 0.09 -2.71 -26.73
N GLY A 186 1.16 -2.43 -27.45
CA GLY A 186 1.16 -1.39 -28.49
C GLY A 186 0.73 -0.04 -27.92
N ASP A 187 -0.30 0.54 -28.55
CA ASP A 187 -0.88 1.85 -28.21
C ASP A 187 -1.96 1.77 -27.11
N ARG A 188 -2.10 0.63 -26.40
CA ARG A 188 -3.15 0.41 -25.41
C ARG A 188 -2.57 -0.02 -24.05
N ARG A 189 -3.22 0.44 -22.99
CA ARG A 189 -3.06 -0.04 -21.62
C ARG A 189 -4.39 -0.53 -21.10
N MET A 190 -4.40 -1.74 -20.55
CA MET A 190 -5.56 -2.33 -19.88
C MET A 190 -5.35 -2.28 -18.38
N ILE A 191 -6.34 -1.80 -17.64
CA ILE A 191 -6.37 -1.85 -16.18
C ILE A 191 -7.83 -1.82 -15.71
N TRP A 192 -8.20 -2.66 -14.75
CA TRP A 192 -9.60 -2.84 -14.34
C TRP A 192 -10.54 -3.15 -15.51
N ASP A 193 -10.08 -3.95 -16.47
CA ASP A 193 -10.77 -4.27 -17.74
C ASP A 193 -11.14 -3.04 -18.61
N LYS A 194 -10.59 -1.87 -18.28
CA LYS A 194 -10.75 -0.63 -19.06
C LYS A 194 -9.51 -0.41 -19.93
N SER A 195 -9.77 -0.05 -21.20
CA SER A 195 -8.71 0.22 -22.19
C SER A 195 -8.43 1.72 -22.28
N PHE A 196 -7.17 2.08 -22.17
CA PHE A 196 -6.67 3.46 -22.28
C PHE A 196 -5.73 3.58 -23.49
N LYS A 197 -5.95 4.61 -24.30
CA LYS A 197 -5.06 4.94 -25.42
C LYS A 197 -3.75 5.52 -24.88
N MET A 198 -2.64 4.97 -25.32
CA MET A 198 -1.30 5.45 -24.96
C MET A 198 -0.80 6.51 -25.94
N VAL A 199 -0.04 7.47 -25.45
CA VAL A 199 0.61 8.51 -26.25
C VAL A 199 2.03 8.07 -26.54
N ALA A 200 2.43 8.11 -27.83
CA ALA A 200 3.81 7.93 -28.27
C ALA A 200 4.63 9.19 -27.98
N CYS A 201 5.86 9.00 -27.52
CA CYS A 201 6.80 10.11 -27.30
C CYS A 201 7.16 10.77 -28.64
N GLY A 202 7.00 12.09 -28.73
CA GLY A 202 7.32 12.87 -29.93
C GLY A 202 8.81 12.85 -30.32
N LYS A 203 9.73 12.41 -29.41
CA LYS A 203 11.15 12.29 -29.72
C LYS A 203 11.59 10.85 -30.03
N CYS A 204 11.18 9.86 -29.27
CA CYS A 204 11.65 8.47 -29.41
C CYS A 204 10.60 7.47 -29.88
N GLY A 205 9.35 7.89 -30.10
CA GLY A 205 8.26 7.06 -30.60
C GLY A 205 7.70 6.04 -29.60
N ARG A 206 8.33 5.82 -28.44
CA ARG A 206 7.90 4.85 -27.44
C ARG A 206 6.58 5.31 -26.77
N TYR A 207 5.62 4.43 -26.66
CA TYR A 207 4.41 4.63 -25.85
C TYR A 207 4.77 4.70 -24.37
N PHE A 208 4.31 5.73 -23.64
CA PHE A 208 4.77 5.97 -22.26
C PHE A 208 3.67 6.30 -21.24
N ALA A 209 2.58 6.96 -21.64
CA ALA A 209 1.50 7.35 -20.74
C ALA A 209 0.15 7.32 -21.43
N PRO A 210 -0.95 7.03 -20.70
CA PRO A 210 -2.30 7.21 -21.23
C PRO A 210 -2.62 8.67 -21.59
N GLU A 211 -3.35 8.86 -22.67
CA GLU A 211 -3.80 10.17 -23.11
C GLU A 211 -4.62 10.89 -22.03
N ASP A 212 -5.51 10.15 -21.36
CA ASP A 212 -6.36 10.69 -20.28
C ASP A 212 -5.53 11.15 -19.08
N GLN A 213 -4.43 10.42 -18.74
CA GLN A 213 -3.49 10.85 -17.71
C GLN A 213 -2.81 12.18 -18.08
N LEU A 214 -2.36 12.34 -19.32
CA LEU A 214 -1.71 13.57 -19.78
C LEU A 214 -2.69 14.74 -19.82
N LYS A 215 -3.93 14.52 -20.28
CA LYS A 215 -5.01 15.52 -20.25
C LYS A 215 -5.30 15.98 -18.82
N TRP A 216 -5.37 15.02 -17.87
CA TRP A 216 -5.60 15.34 -16.47
C TRP A 216 -4.44 16.15 -15.88
N ILE A 217 -3.17 15.77 -16.14
CA ILE A 217 -2.01 16.53 -15.72
C ILE A 217 -2.04 17.94 -16.29
N SER A 218 -2.28 18.09 -17.60
CA SER A 218 -2.38 19.38 -18.26
C SER A 218 -3.43 20.28 -17.61
N LYS A 219 -4.63 19.73 -17.36
CA LYS A 219 -5.72 20.46 -16.69
C LYS A 219 -5.37 20.88 -15.26
N LYS A 220 -4.71 20.01 -14.50
CA LYS A 220 -4.36 20.25 -13.09
C LYS A 220 -3.20 21.22 -12.91
N THR A 221 -2.22 21.18 -13.81
CA THR A 221 -0.95 21.93 -13.67
C THR A 221 -0.86 23.15 -14.59
N GLY A 222 -1.75 23.27 -15.60
CA GLY A 222 -1.67 24.29 -16.63
C GLY A 222 -0.57 24.02 -17.69
N VAL A 223 0.19 22.92 -17.58
CA VAL A 223 1.24 22.59 -18.55
C VAL A 223 0.61 22.17 -19.88
N PRO A 224 0.98 22.79 -21.02
CA PRO A 224 0.41 22.45 -22.32
C PRO A 224 0.66 21.00 -22.73
N MET A 225 -0.30 20.38 -23.39
CA MET A 225 -0.18 18.99 -23.90
C MET A 225 1.06 18.79 -24.78
N SER A 226 1.46 19.79 -25.57
CA SER A 226 2.67 19.72 -26.41
C SER A 226 3.95 19.45 -25.62
N VAL A 227 4.05 19.92 -24.37
CA VAL A 227 5.18 19.65 -23.47
C VAL A 227 5.06 18.25 -22.86
N LEU A 228 3.83 17.78 -22.62
CA LEU A 228 3.54 16.50 -22.00
C LEU A 228 3.68 15.29 -22.95
N THR A 229 3.76 15.52 -24.26
CA THR A 229 3.95 14.45 -25.27
C THR A 229 5.40 13.98 -25.42
N VAL A 230 6.32 14.47 -24.60
CA VAL A 230 7.71 13.97 -24.52
C VAL A 230 7.88 13.19 -23.22
N CYS A 231 8.37 11.94 -23.33
CA CYS A 231 8.57 11.07 -22.17
C CYS A 231 9.71 11.59 -21.28
N THR A 232 9.71 11.17 -20.01
CA THR A 232 10.70 11.61 -19.00
C THR A 232 12.15 11.29 -19.36
N SER A 233 12.39 10.23 -20.15
CA SER A 233 13.73 9.84 -20.62
C SER A 233 14.25 10.70 -21.77
N CYS A 234 13.40 11.51 -22.41
CA CYS A 234 13.72 12.38 -23.54
C CYS A 234 13.61 13.87 -23.24
N LYS A 235 13.21 14.22 -22.02
CA LYS A 235 13.14 15.63 -21.54
C LYS A 235 14.53 16.20 -21.31
#